data_de59bce9b70a016025111e39a5a5e6b8
#
_entry.id   de59bce9b70a016025111e39a5a5e6b8
#
_cell.length_a   1.000
_cell.length_b   1.000
_cell.length_c   1.000
_cell.angle_alpha   90.00
_cell.angle_beta   90.00
_cell.angle_gamma   90.00
#
_symmetry.space_group_name_H-M   'P 1'
#
loop_
_entity.id
_entity.type
_entity.pdbx_description
1 polymer ?
#
loop_
_entity_poly.entity_id
_entity_poly.type
_entity_poly.pdbx_seq_one_letter_code
_entity_poly.pdbx_strand_id
1 'polypeptide(L)'
;MKAPFLFVLICCVMFSCKSSKTLIDDAHPIHALISSKNFKFSAKSASPIATQSLTAIANSGLLPPGNSVSRIDLNGNGYFLKIFNDSVSANLPYYGERQFGGSYGIADGVEFNGVPSDYEQIFSEDKQKYIINFQISNKTDRYTITMHIFPNKSCLVNVNTTNRNTIQYNGNVESLHSENID
;
A
#
# COMPACT_ATOMS: atom_id res chain seq x y z
N MET A 1 -3.02 57.32 8.05
CA MET A 1 -3.51 56.68 6.80
C MET A 1 -2.60 55.54 6.29
N LYS A 2 -2.08 54.65 7.18
CA LYS A 2 -1.18 53.52 6.80
C LYS A 2 -1.78 52.11 7.09
N ALA A 3 -2.88 52.03 7.84
CA ALA A 3 -3.51 50.79 8.22
C ALA A 3 -4.22 50.02 7.07
N PRO A 4 -4.96 50.65 6.14
CA PRO A 4 -5.66 49.90 5.09
C PRO A 4 -4.70 49.24 4.08
N PHE A 5 -3.51 49.80 3.89
CA PHE A 5 -2.51 49.25 2.96
C PHE A 5 -1.89 47.95 3.51
N LEU A 6 -1.68 47.85 4.81
CA LEU A 6 -1.16 46.65 5.47
C LEU A 6 -2.19 45.52 5.42
N PHE A 7 -3.49 45.83 5.57
CA PHE A 7 -4.57 44.84 5.48
C PHE A 7 -4.73 44.21 4.10
N VAL A 8 -4.59 45.03 3.05
CA VAL A 8 -4.61 44.56 1.65
C VAL A 8 -3.39 43.68 1.34
N LEU A 9 -2.22 44.03 1.84
CA LEU A 9 -1.00 43.22 1.67
C LEU A 9 -1.12 41.82 2.34
N ILE A 10 -1.73 41.74 3.53
CA ILE A 10 -1.95 40.47 4.24
C ILE A 10 -2.99 39.60 3.51
N CYS A 11 -4.06 40.16 2.95
CA CYS A 11 -5.03 39.41 2.15
C CYS A 11 -4.45 38.80 0.88
N CYS A 12 -3.50 39.48 0.22
CA CYS A 12 -2.86 38.95 -0.99
C CYS A 12 -1.99 37.70 -0.75
N VAL A 13 -1.44 37.52 0.45
CA VAL A 13 -0.58 36.36 0.78
C VAL A 13 -1.40 35.09 1.00
N MET A 14 -2.68 35.20 1.33
CA MET A 14 -3.56 34.05 1.61
C MET A 14 -4.07 33.30 0.36
N PHE A 15 -3.87 33.82 -0.85
CA PHE A 15 -4.36 33.21 -2.09
C PHE A 15 -3.30 32.42 -2.87
N SER A 16 -2.10 32.18 -2.30
CA SER A 16 -0.97 31.58 -3.03
C SER A 16 -0.81 30.07 -2.85
N CYS A 17 -1.82 29.32 -2.48
CA CYS A 17 -1.76 27.86 -2.49
C CYS A 17 -2.59 27.27 -3.65
N LYS A 18 -2.12 27.46 -4.87
CA LYS A 18 -2.61 26.69 -6.02
C LYS A 18 -1.75 25.43 -6.14
N SER A 19 -2.20 24.32 -5.52
CA SER A 19 -1.64 23.01 -5.78
C SER A 19 -1.85 22.70 -7.27
N SER A 20 -0.80 22.78 -8.07
CA SER A 20 -0.85 22.39 -9.48
C SER A 20 -0.99 20.86 -9.55
N LYS A 21 -2.18 20.41 -9.92
CA LYS A 21 -2.44 19.00 -10.20
C LYS A 21 -1.67 18.67 -11.48
N THR A 22 -0.56 17.96 -11.34
CA THR A 22 0.20 17.48 -12.50
C THR A 22 -0.61 16.35 -13.13
N LEU A 23 -1.31 16.64 -14.24
CA LEU A 23 -1.96 15.62 -15.04
C LEU A 23 -0.88 14.82 -15.76
N ILE A 24 -0.97 13.49 -15.67
CA ILE A 24 -0.09 12.62 -16.46
C ILE A 24 -0.68 12.46 -17.87
N ASP A 25 0.20 12.43 -18.85
CA ASP A 25 -0.13 12.17 -20.25
C ASP A 25 -0.42 10.68 -20.46
N ASP A 26 -1.25 10.36 -21.46
CA ASP A 26 -1.56 8.98 -21.87
C ASP A 26 -0.31 8.16 -22.24
N ALA A 27 0.77 8.83 -22.66
CA ALA A 27 2.07 8.22 -22.93
C ALA A 27 2.90 7.93 -21.67
N HIS A 28 2.41 8.25 -20.46
CA HIS A 28 3.18 8.05 -19.23
C HIS A 28 3.49 6.57 -19.01
N PRO A 29 4.75 6.18 -18.68
CA PRO A 29 5.17 4.77 -18.55
C PRO A 29 4.38 3.95 -17.54
N ILE A 30 3.70 4.58 -16.60
CA ILE A 30 2.85 3.89 -15.61
C ILE A 30 1.67 3.18 -16.29
N HIS A 31 1.12 3.74 -17.38
CA HIS A 31 0.01 3.13 -18.11
C HIS A 31 0.42 1.80 -18.73
N ALA A 32 1.57 1.76 -19.39
CA ALA A 32 2.12 0.54 -19.97
C ALA A 32 2.45 -0.51 -18.89
N LEU A 33 3.05 -0.08 -17.77
CA LEU A 33 3.39 -0.97 -16.65
C LEU A 33 2.14 -1.66 -16.08
N ILE A 34 1.10 -0.90 -15.78
CA ILE A 34 -0.09 -1.45 -15.13
C ILE A 34 -0.94 -2.26 -16.11
N SER A 35 -1.07 -1.79 -17.37
CA SER A 35 -1.82 -2.50 -18.42
C SER A 35 -1.17 -3.85 -18.79
N SER A 36 0.13 -4.01 -18.62
CA SER A 36 0.81 -5.28 -18.87
C SER A 36 0.40 -6.41 -17.94
N LYS A 37 -0.21 -6.09 -16.78
CA LYS A 37 -0.47 -7.06 -15.71
C LYS A 37 0.75 -7.92 -15.33
N ASN A 38 1.93 -7.34 -15.42
CA ASN A 38 3.20 -8.03 -15.19
C ASN A 38 4.13 -7.15 -14.34
N PHE A 39 3.80 -7.04 -13.06
CA PHE A 39 4.54 -6.20 -12.13
C PHE A 39 4.54 -6.73 -10.70
N LYS A 40 5.52 -6.27 -9.92
CA LYS A 40 5.72 -6.60 -8.53
C LYS A 40 5.64 -5.33 -7.68
N PHE A 41 4.86 -5.36 -6.64
CA PHE A 41 4.94 -4.44 -5.52
C PHE A 41 5.97 -4.96 -4.52
N SER A 42 6.94 -4.12 -4.16
CA SER A 42 7.95 -4.39 -3.12
C SER A 42 7.63 -3.56 -1.89
N ALA A 43 7.31 -4.22 -0.78
CA ALA A 43 6.92 -3.56 0.45
C ALA A 43 8.14 -2.93 1.15
N LYS A 44 8.03 -1.66 1.53
CA LYS A 44 9.04 -0.89 2.28
C LYS A 44 8.66 -0.63 3.73
N SER A 45 7.37 -0.56 4.01
CA SER A 45 6.87 -0.46 5.38
C SER A 45 5.45 -0.99 5.50
N ALA A 46 5.10 -1.46 6.68
CA ALA A 46 3.75 -1.81 7.09
C ALA A 46 3.22 -0.81 8.11
N SER A 47 1.93 -0.49 8.00
CA SER A 47 1.20 0.37 8.94
C SER A 47 0.00 -0.42 9.48
N PRO A 48 0.17 -1.15 10.59
CA PRO A 48 -0.92 -1.83 11.25
C PRO A 48 -1.86 -0.83 11.93
N ILE A 49 -3.08 -1.27 12.24
CA ILE A 49 -3.94 -0.51 13.14
C ILE A 49 -3.35 -0.61 14.55
N ALA A 50 -3.14 0.53 15.20
CA ALA A 50 -2.63 0.57 16.57
C ALA A 50 -3.66 -0.06 17.52
N THR A 51 -3.25 -1.15 18.19
CA THR A 51 -4.03 -1.82 19.23
C THR A 51 -3.35 -1.66 20.58
N GLN A 52 -4.06 -1.97 21.67
CA GLN A 52 -3.46 -1.93 23.02
C GLN A 52 -2.29 -2.90 23.13
N SER A 53 -2.41 -4.11 22.58
CA SER A 53 -1.35 -5.13 22.60
C SER A 53 -0.12 -4.66 21.84
N LEU A 54 -0.29 -4.09 20.64
CA LEU A 54 0.83 -3.58 19.85
C LEU A 54 1.51 -2.39 20.53
N THR A 55 0.71 -1.53 21.20
CA THR A 55 1.22 -0.42 22.00
C THR A 55 2.02 -0.92 23.22
N ALA A 56 1.57 -1.96 23.90
CA ALA A 56 2.29 -2.58 24.99
C ALA A 56 3.64 -3.16 24.54
N ILE A 57 3.68 -3.84 23.39
CA ILE A 57 4.91 -4.36 22.78
C ILE A 57 5.88 -3.22 22.45
N ALA A 58 5.40 -2.12 21.88
CA ALA A 58 6.24 -0.96 21.59
C ALA A 58 6.82 -0.33 22.85
N ASN A 59 6.00 -0.17 23.88
CA ASN A 59 6.42 0.43 25.16
C ASN A 59 7.39 -0.47 25.93
N SER A 60 7.38 -1.78 25.72
CA SER A 60 8.34 -2.71 26.32
C SER A 60 9.71 -2.74 25.61
N GLY A 61 9.88 -1.95 24.54
CA GLY A 61 11.13 -1.91 23.78
C GLY A 61 11.39 -3.15 22.91
N LEU A 62 10.37 -3.98 22.69
CA LEU A 62 10.48 -5.20 21.88
C LEU A 62 10.43 -4.94 20.37
N LEU A 63 10.05 -3.72 19.94
CA LEU A 63 10.16 -3.35 18.53
C LEU A 63 11.62 -3.02 18.18
N PRO A 64 12.12 -3.49 17.03
CA PRO A 64 13.44 -3.10 16.55
C PRO A 64 13.59 -1.58 16.42
N PRO A 65 14.79 -1.02 16.57
CA PRO A 65 15.04 0.42 16.40
C PRO A 65 14.49 0.95 15.07
N GLY A 66 13.88 2.13 15.11
CA GLY A 66 13.27 2.76 13.92
C GLY A 66 11.82 2.35 13.63
N ASN A 67 11.28 1.40 14.38
CA ASN A 67 9.88 0.98 14.28
C ASN A 67 8.99 1.64 15.33
N SER A 68 7.72 1.78 15.01
CA SER A 68 6.67 2.29 15.92
C SER A 68 5.39 1.48 15.72
N VAL A 69 4.40 1.66 16.63
CA VAL A 69 3.07 1.03 16.51
C VAL A 69 2.35 1.34 15.19
N SER A 70 2.66 2.46 14.55
CA SER A 70 2.02 2.90 13.32
C SER A 70 2.86 2.68 12.06
N ARG A 71 4.13 2.28 12.21
CA ARG A 71 5.04 2.06 11.09
C ARG A 71 6.12 1.04 11.43
N ILE A 72 6.13 -0.04 10.70
CA ILE A 72 7.16 -1.09 10.76
C ILE A 72 7.98 -1.04 9.47
N ASP A 73 9.29 -0.93 9.57
CA ASP A 73 10.21 -0.96 8.43
C ASP A 73 10.35 -2.38 7.88
N LEU A 74 10.21 -2.51 6.56
CA LEU A 74 10.29 -3.78 5.82
C LEU A 74 11.40 -3.78 4.77
N ASN A 75 12.21 -2.73 4.71
CA ASN A 75 13.28 -2.66 3.73
C ASN A 75 14.26 -3.83 3.86
N GLY A 76 14.65 -4.39 2.72
CA GLY A 76 15.63 -5.49 2.68
C GLY A 76 15.08 -6.89 2.95
N ASN A 77 13.81 -7.04 3.34
CA ASN A 77 13.24 -8.36 3.69
C ASN A 77 12.60 -9.10 2.51
N GLY A 78 12.55 -8.49 1.32
CA GLY A 78 12.02 -9.14 0.12
C GLY A 78 10.51 -9.38 0.10
N TYR A 79 9.73 -8.73 0.96
CA TYR A 79 8.27 -8.84 0.99
C TYR A 79 7.61 -8.23 -0.24
N PHE A 80 6.65 -8.95 -0.83
CA PHE A 80 6.10 -8.58 -2.12
C PHE A 80 4.62 -8.93 -2.29
N LEU A 81 4.00 -8.28 -3.30
CA LEU A 81 2.78 -8.71 -3.98
C LEU A 81 3.04 -8.64 -5.48
N LYS A 82 2.82 -9.74 -6.20
CA LYS A 82 3.01 -9.84 -7.66
C LYS A 82 1.66 -10.00 -8.35
N ILE A 83 1.53 -9.32 -9.47
CA ILE A 83 0.48 -9.57 -10.46
C ILE A 83 1.18 -10.06 -11.72
N PHE A 84 0.82 -11.25 -12.16
CA PHE A 84 1.39 -11.89 -13.34
C PHE A 84 0.25 -12.49 -14.18
N ASN A 85 -0.07 -11.82 -15.29
CA ASN A 85 -1.24 -12.11 -16.13
C ASN A 85 -2.54 -12.14 -15.30
N ASP A 86 -3.18 -13.30 -15.21
CA ASP A 86 -4.41 -13.50 -14.45
C ASP A 86 -4.18 -14.05 -13.03
N SER A 87 -2.92 -14.18 -12.61
CA SER A 87 -2.56 -14.72 -11.31
C SER A 87 -2.00 -13.63 -10.40
N VAL A 88 -2.22 -13.79 -9.11
CA VAL A 88 -1.65 -12.95 -8.06
C VAL A 88 -0.96 -13.80 -7.02
N SER A 89 0.14 -13.30 -6.47
CA SER A 89 0.83 -13.93 -5.35
C SER A 89 1.34 -12.88 -4.39
N ALA A 90 1.36 -13.19 -3.09
CA ALA A 90 1.90 -12.31 -2.07
C ALA A 90 2.60 -13.09 -0.98
N ASN A 91 3.62 -12.45 -0.43
CA ASN A 91 4.27 -12.82 0.83
C ASN A 91 4.57 -11.52 1.57
N LEU A 92 3.68 -11.16 2.51
CA LEU A 92 3.77 -9.94 3.30
C LEU A 92 3.63 -10.28 4.79
N PRO A 93 4.41 -9.67 5.69
CA PRO A 93 4.32 -9.94 7.12
C PRO A 93 3.06 -9.29 7.69
N TYR A 94 2.43 -9.90 8.67
CA TYR A 94 1.28 -9.33 9.35
C TYR A 94 1.62 -8.92 10.78
N TYR A 95 1.32 -7.67 11.13
CA TYR A 95 1.58 -7.07 12.44
C TYR A 95 0.28 -6.57 13.09
N GLY A 96 -0.71 -7.41 13.20
CA GLY A 96 -1.99 -7.04 13.79
C GLY A 96 -2.56 -8.15 14.65
N GLU A 97 -3.70 -7.87 15.26
CA GLU A 97 -4.42 -8.86 16.07
C GLU A 97 -5.32 -9.71 15.17
N ARG A 98 -5.35 -11.02 15.44
CA ARG A 98 -6.33 -11.93 14.89
C ARG A 98 -7.55 -11.91 15.80
N GLN A 99 -8.73 -11.65 15.24
CA GLN A 99 -9.99 -11.57 16.01
C GLN A 99 -10.61 -12.95 16.23
N PHE A 100 -10.48 -13.87 15.27
CA PHE A 100 -11.04 -15.21 15.34
C PHE A 100 -10.10 -16.26 14.72
N GLY A 101 -10.03 -17.44 15.34
CA GLY A 101 -9.34 -18.62 14.83
C GLY A 101 -7.83 -18.43 14.63
N GLY A 102 -7.04 -19.34 15.13
CA GLY A 102 -5.59 -19.35 14.94
C GLY A 102 -4.97 -20.45 15.79
N SER A 103 -4.05 -21.23 15.22
CA SER A 103 -3.14 -22.04 16.02
C SER A 103 -2.21 -21.14 16.82
N TYR A 104 -2.04 -21.42 18.09
CA TYR A 104 -1.05 -20.78 18.93
C TYR A 104 0.35 -20.94 18.30
N GLY A 105 1.04 -19.84 18.04
CA GLY A 105 2.47 -19.84 17.73
C GLY A 105 2.88 -19.63 16.27
N ILE A 106 1.97 -19.48 15.31
CA ILE A 106 2.31 -19.18 13.92
C ILE A 106 1.79 -17.78 13.59
N ALA A 107 2.70 -16.83 13.47
CA ALA A 107 2.41 -15.52 12.89
C ALA A 107 2.28 -15.71 11.37
N ASP A 108 1.11 -16.21 10.92
CA ASP A 108 0.84 -16.35 9.49
C ASP A 108 0.81 -14.95 8.86
N GLY A 109 1.71 -14.70 7.92
CA GLY A 109 1.71 -13.50 7.09
C GLY A 109 0.45 -13.40 6.22
N VAL A 110 0.42 -12.41 5.35
CA VAL A 110 -0.54 -12.33 4.24
C VAL A 110 0.09 -13.09 3.09
N GLU A 111 -0.28 -14.37 2.95
CA GLU A 111 0.27 -15.27 1.96
C GLU A 111 -0.84 -15.85 1.09
N PHE A 112 -0.73 -15.67 -0.21
CA PHE A 112 -1.62 -16.27 -1.19
C PHE A 112 -0.91 -16.45 -2.54
N ASN A 113 -1.44 -17.40 -3.33
CA ASN A 113 -1.02 -17.63 -4.71
C ASN A 113 -2.19 -18.26 -5.48
N GLY A 114 -2.61 -17.64 -6.57
CA GLY A 114 -3.69 -18.15 -7.40
C GLY A 114 -4.35 -17.10 -8.27
N VAL A 115 -5.49 -17.47 -8.87
CA VAL A 115 -6.31 -16.57 -9.67
C VAL A 115 -7.28 -15.83 -8.75
N PRO A 116 -7.27 -14.49 -8.73
CA PRO A 116 -8.19 -13.70 -7.91
C PRO A 116 -9.60 -13.71 -8.49
N SER A 117 -10.59 -13.46 -7.65
CA SER A 117 -11.93 -13.07 -8.06
C SER A 117 -12.11 -11.55 -8.00
N ASP A 118 -13.14 -11.04 -8.71
CA ASP A 118 -13.53 -9.63 -8.69
C ASP A 118 -12.36 -8.66 -8.99
N TYR A 119 -11.47 -9.06 -9.93
CA TYR A 119 -10.35 -8.23 -10.33
C TYR A 119 -10.83 -7.03 -11.13
N GLU A 120 -10.59 -5.85 -10.60
CA GLU A 120 -10.93 -4.57 -11.22
C GLU A 120 -9.70 -3.67 -11.24
N GLN A 121 -9.46 -2.98 -12.36
CA GLN A 121 -8.36 -2.05 -12.55
C GLN A 121 -8.88 -0.77 -13.19
N ILE A 122 -8.79 0.34 -12.48
CA ILE A 122 -9.33 1.63 -12.90
C ILE A 122 -8.23 2.70 -12.78
N PHE A 123 -8.13 3.59 -13.76
CA PHE A 123 -7.37 4.82 -13.63
C PHE A 123 -8.30 5.95 -13.16
N SER A 124 -8.00 6.56 -12.04
CA SER A 124 -8.73 7.71 -11.51
C SER A 124 -8.08 9.01 -12.00
N GLU A 125 -8.68 9.65 -12.99
CA GLU A 125 -8.21 10.94 -13.52
C GLU A 125 -8.20 12.04 -12.46
N ASP A 126 -9.20 12.07 -11.58
CA ASP A 126 -9.27 13.03 -10.49
C ASP A 126 -8.11 12.93 -9.52
N LYS A 127 -7.69 11.71 -9.20
CA LYS A 127 -6.63 11.43 -8.21
C LYS A 127 -5.30 11.10 -8.86
N GLN A 128 -5.26 11.06 -10.19
CA GLN A 128 -4.07 10.72 -11.00
C GLN A 128 -3.37 9.46 -10.48
N LYS A 129 -4.14 8.36 -10.31
CA LYS A 129 -3.62 7.09 -9.81
C LYS A 129 -4.41 5.91 -10.32
N TYR A 130 -3.79 4.76 -10.40
CA TYR A 130 -4.47 3.50 -10.58
C TYR A 130 -5.04 2.99 -9.25
N ILE A 131 -6.23 2.39 -9.33
CA ILE A 131 -6.87 1.65 -8.25
C ILE A 131 -7.09 0.24 -8.77
N ILE A 132 -6.53 -0.75 -8.08
CA ILE A 132 -6.71 -2.16 -8.39
C ILE A 132 -7.36 -2.81 -7.19
N ASN A 133 -8.50 -3.46 -7.40
CA ASN A 133 -9.24 -4.21 -6.40
C ASN A 133 -9.32 -5.67 -6.81
N PHE A 134 -9.19 -6.59 -5.88
CA PHE A 134 -9.46 -8.00 -6.08
C PHE A 134 -9.69 -8.74 -4.78
N GLN A 135 -10.28 -9.92 -4.86
CA GLN A 135 -10.42 -10.84 -3.75
C GLN A 135 -9.65 -12.13 -4.04
N ILE A 136 -9.08 -12.71 -3.00
CA ILE A 136 -8.44 -14.02 -3.08
C ILE A 136 -8.56 -14.73 -1.73
N SER A 137 -8.67 -16.05 -1.76
CA SER A 137 -8.72 -16.88 -0.55
C SER A 137 -7.53 -17.82 -0.52
N ASN A 138 -6.98 -18.02 0.66
CA ASN A 138 -6.14 -19.17 0.94
C ASN A 138 -6.92 -20.17 1.82
N LYS A 139 -6.23 -21.15 2.42
CA LYS A 139 -6.87 -22.18 3.25
C LYS A 139 -7.57 -21.64 4.50
N THR A 140 -7.14 -20.50 5.01
CA THR A 140 -7.55 -19.97 6.32
C THR A 140 -8.27 -18.64 6.25
N ASP A 141 -7.94 -17.79 5.29
CA ASP A 141 -8.43 -16.42 5.22
C ASP A 141 -8.91 -16.05 3.82
N ARG A 142 -9.90 -15.16 3.76
CA ARG A 142 -10.27 -14.43 2.56
C ARG A 142 -9.70 -13.03 2.66
N TYR A 143 -8.99 -12.62 1.62
CA TYR A 143 -8.37 -11.31 1.49
C TYR A 143 -9.12 -10.46 0.49
N THR A 144 -9.38 -9.21 0.84
CA THR A 144 -9.78 -8.14 -0.08
C THR A 144 -8.63 -7.16 -0.17
N ILE A 145 -8.07 -7.03 -1.36
CA ILE A 145 -6.89 -6.23 -1.64
C ILE A 145 -7.30 -4.98 -2.41
N THR A 146 -6.84 -3.82 -1.96
CA THR A 146 -6.94 -2.56 -2.69
C THR A 146 -5.55 -1.95 -2.85
N MET A 147 -5.10 -1.78 -4.08
CA MET A 147 -3.83 -1.13 -4.40
C MET A 147 -4.09 0.27 -4.96
N HIS A 148 -3.38 1.26 -4.46
CA HIS A 148 -3.33 2.61 -5.02
C HIS A 148 -1.94 2.86 -5.56
N ILE A 149 -1.81 2.94 -6.89
CA ILE A 149 -0.52 3.08 -7.57
C ILE A 149 -0.44 4.46 -8.18
N PHE A 150 0.59 5.22 -7.81
CA PHE A 150 0.80 6.58 -8.25
C PHE A 150 1.76 6.65 -9.45
N PRO A 151 1.78 7.76 -10.22
CA PRO A 151 2.64 7.92 -11.40
C PRO A 151 4.13 7.74 -11.11
N ASN A 152 4.58 8.13 -9.92
CA ASN A 152 5.96 7.96 -9.46
C ASN A 152 6.29 6.51 -9.04
N LYS A 153 5.41 5.55 -9.36
CA LYS A 153 5.50 4.13 -8.98
C LYS A 153 5.40 3.85 -7.48
N SER A 154 5.15 4.85 -6.63
CA SER A 154 4.80 4.55 -5.25
C SER A 154 3.44 3.86 -5.18
N CYS A 155 3.28 2.99 -4.21
CA CYS A 155 2.06 2.20 -4.07
C CYS A 155 1.69 2.01 -2.61
N LEU A 156 0.37 2.13 -2.34
CA LEU A 156 -0.26 1.77 -1.08
C LEU A 156 -1.09 0.51 -1.31
N VAL A 157 -0.87 -0.52 -0.51
CA VAL A 157 -1.64 -1.76 -0.54
C VAL A 157 -2.40 -1.89 0.77
N ASN A 158 -3.73 -1.86 0.70
CA ASN A 158 -4.60 -2.14 1.85
C ASN A 158 -5.03 -3.60 1.78
N VAL A 159 -4.86 -4.31 2.89
CA VAL A 159 -5.26 -5.71 3.03
C VAL A 159 -6.32 -5.80 4.11
N ASN A 160 -7.54 -6.17 3.71
CA ASN A 160 -8.63 -6.50 4.60
C ASN A 160 -8.80 -8.02 4.62
N THR A 161 -9.06 -8.58 5.79
CA THR A 161 -9.35 -10.01 5.95
C THR A 161 -10.58 -10.21 6.84
N THR A 162 -11.20 -11.37 6.74
CA THR A 162 -12.37 -11.69 7.57
C THR A 162 -12.04 -11.85 9.05
N ASN A 163 -10.81 -12.25 9.38
CA ASN A 163 -10.43 -12.69 10.73
C ASN A 163 -9.34 -11.83 11.40
N ARG A 164 -8.86 -10.79 10.73
CA ARG A 164 -7.74 -9.94 11.20
C ARG A 164 -8.05 -8.46 10.97
N ASN A 165 -7.43 -7.60 11.75
CA ASN A 165 -7.48 -6.16 11.52
C ASN A 165 -6.86 -5.79 10.16
N THR A 166 -7.37 -4.73 9.55
CA THR A 166 -6.80 -4.17 8.32
C THR A 166 -5.35 -3.78 8.53
N ILE A 167 -4.52 -4.04 7.54
CA ILE A 167 -3.13 -3.57 7.49
C ILE A 167 -2.85 -2.88 6.16
N GLN A 168 -2.05 -1.82 6.20
CA GLN A 168 -1.62 -1.10 5.02
C GLN A 168 -0.11 -1.27 4.82
N TYR A 169 0.30 -1.48 3.57
CA TYR A 169 1.71 -1.51 3.19
C TYR A 169 2.01 -0.35 2.25
N ASN A 170 3.18 0.26 2.44
CA ASN A 170 3.74 1.25 1.55
C ASN A 170 4.94 0.66 0.83
N GLY A 171 5.10 0.97 -0.44
CA GLY A 171 6.21 0.48 -1.23
C GLY A 171 6.20 1.03 -2.65
N ASN A 172 6.86 0.33 -3.55
CA ASN A 172 6.93 0.72 -4.96
C ASN A 172 6.55 -0.45 -5.86
N VAL A 173 6.05 -0.13 -7.06
CA VAL A 173 5.83 -1.11 -8.13
C VAL A 173 6.94 -1.05 -9.17
N GLU A 174 7.31 -2.20 -9.67
CA GLU A 174 8.31 -2.40 -10.73
C GLU A 174 7.85 -3.48 -11.70
N SER A 175 8.31 -3.42 -12.95
CA SER A 175 8.05 -4.48 -13.91
C SER A 175 8.72 -5.77 -13.45
N LEU A 176 8.02 -6.88 -13.59
CA LEU A 176 8.67 -8.19 -13.52
C LEU A 176 9.47 -8.35 -14.80
N HIS A 177 10.81 -8.20 -14.70
CA HIS A 177 11.68 -8.70 -15.75
C HIS A 177 11.56 -10.22 -15.76
N SER A 178 11.42 -10.81 -16.94
CA SER A 178 11.65 -12.25 -17.10
C SER A 178 13.07 -12.50 -16.57
N GLU A 179 13.19 -13.09 -15.37
CA GLU A 179 14.46 -13.68 -14.96
C GLU A 179 14.78 -14.70 -16.06
N ASN A 180 15.83 -14.43 -16.84
CA ASN A 180 16.38 -15.42 -17.73
C ASN A 180 16.75 -16.61 -16.84
N ILE A 181 15.97 -17.68 -16.98
CA ILE A 181 16.34 -18.99 -16.45
C ILE A 181 17.49 -19.45 -17.34
N ASP A 182 18.73 -19.21 -16.88
CA ASP A 182 19.92 -19.84 -17.40
C ASP A 182 19.98 -21.28 -16.87
#